data_10a2f12c1d3646f3060ec1ab9b434d26
#
_entry.id   10a2f12c1d3646f3060ec1ab9b434d26
#
_cell.length_a   1.000
_cell.length_b   1.000
_cell.length_c   1.000
_cell.angle_alpha   90.00
_cell.angle_beta   90.00
_cell.angle_gamma   90.00
#
_symmetry.space_group_name_H-M   'P 1'
#
loop_
_entity.id
_entity.type
_entity.pdbx_description
1 polymer ?
#
loop_
_entity_poly.entity_id
_entity_poly.type
_entity_poly.pdbx_seq_one_letter_code
_entity_poly.pdbx_strand_id
1 'polypeptide(L)'
;MILCFWLGLFCSISGQAIVHDGDTMRVAGYSVRLAGVDAEELSEPNGYAARDALRAIVRASTVRCEISGKSYNRVVGTCYLGDMDINAEIIRRGYALDCARYSGGKYRTIEPFDARRRLLQKPYCQ
;
A
#
# COMPACT_ATOMS: atom_id res chain seq x y z
N MET A 1 9.12 -1.38 16.00
CA MET A 1 8.95 -0.37 17.04
C MET A 1 7.86 0.61 16.61
N ILE A 2 7.01 0.99 17.55
CA ILE A 2 5.92 1.92 17.30
C ILE A 2 6.32 3.28 17.85
N LEU A 3 6.24 4.30 17.00
CA LEU A 3 6.40 5.68 17.41
C LEU A 3 5.12 6.45 17.10
N CYS A 4 4.12 6.30 17.98
CA CYS A 4 2.87 7.05 17.88
C CYS A 4 2.85 8.09 18.98
N PHE A 5 2.75 9.35 18.59
CA PHE A 5 2.65 10.42 19.55
C PHE A 5 1.19 10.70 19.90
N TRP A 6 0.96 10.97 21.17
CA TRP A 6 -0.36 11.12 21.77
C TRP A 6 -1.23 12.18 21.09
N LEU A 7 -0.59 13.19 20.51
CA LEU A 7 -1.31 14.30 19.88
C LEU A 7 -1.66 14.02 18.42
N GLY A 8 -1.49 12.78 17.95
CA GLY A 8 -1.95 12.34 16.64
C GLY A 8 -1.20 12.93 15.45
N LEU A 9 -0.12 13.63 15.66
CA LEU A 9 0.59 14.30 14.59
C LEU A 9 1.52 13.37 13.82
N PHE A 10 2.08 12.34 14.47
CA PHE A 10 2.92 11.36 13.81
C PHE A 10 2.80 10.02 14.49
N CYS A 11 2.49 9.02 13.71
CA CYS A 11 2.55 7.63 14.14
C CYS A 11 3.34 6.87 13.10
N SER A 12 4.48 6.32 13.51
CA SER A 12 5.35 5.56 12.62
C SER A 12 5.62 4.20 13.23
N ILE A 13 5.55 3.17 12.40
CA ILE A 13 5.90 1.81 12.78
C ILE A 13 6.97 1.29 11.84
N SER A 14 7.86 0.42 12.35
CA SER A 14 8.92 -0.16 11.55
C SER A 14 9.09 -1.63 11.89
N GLY A 15 9.40 -2.43 10.90
CA GLY A 15 9.66 -3.84 11.06
C GLY A 15 9.72 -4.55 9.72
N GLN A 16 9.94 -5.85 9.75
CA GLN A 16 9.85 -6.66 8.54
C GLN A 16 8.39 -6.77 8.12
N ALA A 17 8.14 -6.66 6.82
CA ALA A 17 6.80 -6.73 6.28
C ALA A 17 6.44 -8.17 5.93
N ILE A 18 5.21 -8.56 6.28
CA ILE A 18 4.60 -9.82 5.84
C ILE A 18 3.44 -9.43 4.94
N VAL A 19 3.56 -9.71 3.66
CA VAL A 19 2.58 -9.27 2.66
C VAL A 19 1.36 -10.19 2.66
N HIS A 20 0.17 -9.61 2.75
CA HIS A 20 -1.09 -10.34 2.63
C HIS A 20 -1.59 -10.33 1.17
N ASP A 21 -1.68 -9.16 0.56
CA ASP A 21 -2.06 -8.98 -0.84
C ASP A 21 -1.37 -7.71 -1.37
N GLY A 22 -1.77 -7.23 -2.54
CA GLY A 22 -1.07 -6.13 -3.21
C GLY A 22 -1.17 -4.77 -2.52
N ASP A 23 -2.05 -4.60 -1.55
CA ASP A 23 -2.20 -3.31 -0.85
C ASP A 23 -2.30 -3.45 0.68
N THR A 24 -1.98 -4.63 1.23
CA THR A 24 -2.02 -4.85 2.68
C THR A 24 -0.84 -5.72 3.12
N MET A 25 -0.16 -5.28 4.17
CA MET A 25 0.93 -6.05 4.77
C MET A 25 0.97 -5.82 6.28
N ARG A 26 1.55 -6.78 7.01
CA ARG A 26 1.75 -6.64 8.45
C ARG A 26 3.14 -6.10 8.70
N VAL A 27 3.21 -5.07 9.54
CA VAL A 27 4.47 -4.45 9.96
C VAL A 27 4.38 -4.22 11.46
N ALA A 28 5.36 -4.70 12.20
CA ALA A 28 5.42 -4.56 13.67
C ALA A 28 4.12 -5.03 14.36
N GLY A 29 3.50 -6.10 13.83
CA GLY A 29 2.27 -6.66 14.39
C GLY A 29 0.98 -5.96 13.96
N TYR A 30 1.07 -4.89 13.18
CA TYR A 30 -0.10 -4.16 12.67
C TYR A 30 -0.40 -4.54 11.24
N SER A 31 -1.68 -4.73 10.93
CA SER A 31 -2.12 -4.85 9.53
C SER A 31 -2.21 -3.44 8.94
N VAL A 32 -1.39 -3.16 7.94
CA VAL A 32 -1.30 -1.85 7.30
C VAL A 32 -1.91 -1.92 5.92
N ARG A 33 -2.94 -1.11 5.68
CA ARG A 33 -3.52 -0.87 4.37
C ARG A 33 -2.75 0.27 3.71
N LEU A 34 -2.18 0.03 2.54
CA LEU A 34 -1.41 1.06 1.85
C LEU A 34 -2.34 2.19 1.38
N ALA A 35 -2.10 3.39 1.89
CA ALA A 35 -2.95 4.55 1.62
C ALA A 35 -2.95 4.90 0.13
N GLY A 36 -4.14 5.06 -0.44
CA GLY A 36 -4.29 5.50 -1.83
C GLY A 36 -3.96 4.45 -2.88
N VAL A 37 -3.76 3.20 -2.49
CA VAL A 37 -3.41 2.09 -3.39
C VAL A 37 -4.61 1.16 -3.53
N ASP A 38 -4.96 0.81 -4.74
CA ASP A 38 -6.04 -0.12 -5.06
C ASP A 38 -5.48 -1.30 -5.83
N ALA A 39 -5.22 -2.39 -5.13
CA ALA A 39 -4.80 -3.65 -5.73
C ALA A 39 -5.97 -4.64 -5.72
N GLU A 40 -5.96 -5.56 -6.67
CA GLU A 40 -6.99 -6.60 -6.73
C GLU A 40 -6.86 -7.56 -5.55
N GLU A 41 -8.01 -8.06 -5.11
CA GLU A 41 -8.07 -9.09 -4.07
C GLU A 41 -7.47 -10.40 -4.59
N LEU A 42 -7.04 -11.27 -3.68
CA LEU A 42 -6.43 -12.55 -4.08
C LEU A 42 -7.35 -13.41 -4.94
N SER A 43 -8.66 -13.27 -4.77
CA SER A 43 -9.66 -13.99 -5.57
C SER A 43 -9.84 -13.41 -6.98
N GLU A 44 -9.29 -12.25 -7.26
CA GLU A 44 -9.43 -11.57 -8.54
C GLU A 44 -8.24 -11.90 -9.47
N PRO A 45 -8.40 -11.71 -10.80
CA PRO A 45 -7.40 -12.19 -11.77
C PRO A 45 -5.96 -11.76 -11.52
N ASN A 46 -5.74 -10.53 -11.06
CA ASN A 46 -4.39 -10.01 -10.86
C ASN A 46 -3.95 -9.97 -9.39
N GLY A 47 -4.74 -10.57 -8.48
CA GLY A 47 -4.48 -10.48 -7.05
C GLY A 47 -3.17 -11.11 -6.62
N TYR A 48 -2.91 -12.35 -7.08
CA TYR A 48 -1.66 -13.03 -6.72
C TYR A 48 -0.44 -12.33 -7.32
N ALA A 49 -0.55 -11.82 -8.55
CA ALA A 49 0.53 -11.07 -9.19
C ALA A 49 0.87 -9.80 -8.39
N ALA A 50 -0.14 -9.08 -7.93
CA ALA A 50 0.06 -7.88 -7.09
C ALA A 50 0.71 -8.24 -5.76
N ARG A 51 0.26 -9.31 -5.11
CA ARG A 51 0.87 -9.81 -3.87
C ARG A 51 2.35 -10.12 -4.08
N ASP A 52 2.66 -10.86 -5.13
CA ASP A 52 4.03 -11.29 -5.41
C ASP A 52 4.91 -10.10 -5.76
N ALA A 53 4.38 -9.11 -6.46
CA ALA A 53 5.10 -7.87 -6.76
C ALA A 53 5.43 -7.11 -5.47
N LEU A 54 4.48 -6.99 -4.55
CA LEU A 54 4.74 -6.33 -3.28
C LEU A 54 5.78 -7.10 -2.45
N ARG A 55 5.69 -8.43 -2.44
CA ARG A 55 6.71 -9.27 -1.80
C ARG A 55 8.10 -9.02 -2.38
N ALA A 56 8.21 -8.89 -3.69
CA ALA A 56 9.48 -8.60 -4.35
C ALA A 56 10.02 -7.22 -3.98
N ILE A 57 9.14 -6.23 -3.82
CA ILE A 57 9.54 -4.88 -3.42
C ILE A 57 10.12 -4.88 -2.00
N VAL A 58 9.42 -5.49 -1.06
CA VAL A 58 9.81 -5.40 0.36
C VAL A 58 10.84 -6.42 0.75
N ARG A 59 10.81 -7.59 0.14
CA ARG A 59 11.70 -8.74 0.45
C ARG A 59 11.83 -8.92 1.96
N ALA A 60 13.02 -9.13 2.48
CA ALA A 60 13.28 -9.30 3.90
C ALA A 60 13.78 -8.00 4.55
N SER A 61 13.45 -6.86 3.96
CA SER A 61 13.95 -5.57 4.42
C SER A 61 13.06 -4.98 5.52
N THR A 62 13.63 -4.07 6.29
CA THR A 62 12.88 -3.29 7.26
C THR A 62 12.09 -2.21 6.54
N VAL A 63 10.79 -2.20 6.78
CA VAL A 63 9.85 -1.24 6.20
C VAL A 63 9.42 -0.27 7.30
N ARG A 64 9.33 1.00 6.97
CA ARG A 64 8.80 2.03 7.86
C ARG A 64 7.49 2.54 7.27
N CYS A 65 6.44 2.57 8.09
CA CYS A 65 5.13 3.07 7.67
C CYS A 65 4.73 4.27 8.51
N GLU A 66 4.35 5.35 7.83
CA GLU A 66 3.77 6.54 8.45
C GLU A 66 2.26 6.37 8.45
N ILE A 67 1.67 6.29 9.63
CA ILE A 67 0.26 5.96 9.78
C ILE A 67 -0.56 7.24 9.69
N SER A 68 -1.55 7.24 8.81
CA SER A 68 -2.42 8.39 8.54
C SER A 68 -3.87 8.16 8.93
N GLY A 69 -4.27 6.94 9.29
CA GLY A 69 -5.64 6.67 9.65
C GLY A 69 -5.90 5.24 10.06
N LYS A 70 -7.17 4.91 10.25
CA LYS A 70 -7.64 3.56 10.57
C LYS A 70 -8.74 3.17 9.60
N SER A 71 -8.84 1.87 9.32
CA SER A 71 -9.90 1.28 8.52
C SER A 71 -10.25 -0.06 9.16
N TYR A 72 -11.36 -0.09 9.92
CA TYR A 72 -11.77 -1.25 10.69
C TYR A 72 -10.67 -1.65 11.68
N ASN A 73 -10.13 -2.88 11.57
CA ASN A 73 -9.08 -3.38 12.45
C ASN A 73 -7.69 -3.22 11.84
N ARG A 74 -7.55 -2.42 10.77
CA ARG A 74 -6.27 -2.11 10.13
C ARG A 74 -5.91 -0.67 10.38
N VAL A 75 -4.63 -0.35 10.29
CA VAL A 75 -4.16 1.02 10.17
C VAL A 75 -3.94 1.32 8.68
N VAL A 76 -4.01 2.59 8.32
CA VAL A 76 -3.80 3.05 6.96
C VAL A 76 -2.53 3.88 6.95
N GLY A 77 -1.64 3.63 6.01
CA GLY A 77 -0.37 4.36 6.00
C GLY A 77 0.35 4.36 4.68
N THR A 78 1.38 5.20 4.62
CA THR A 78 2.34 5.22 3.52
C THR A 78 3.62 4.58 4.00
N CYS A 79 4.10 3.58 3.28
CA CYS A 79 5.23 2.76 3.69
C CYS A 79 6.44 3.02 2.82
N TYR A 80 7.61 2.94 3.44
CA TYR A 80 8.87 3.29 2.80
C TYR A 80 9.91 2.21 3.04
N LEU A 81 10.73 2.00 2.02
CA LEU A 81 11.95 1.22 2.10
C LEU A 81 13.09 2.20 1.87
N GLY A 82 13.73 2.65 2.95
CA GLY A 82 14.61 3.82 2.86
C GLY A 82 13.81 5.03 2.40
N ASP A 83 14.22 5.65 1.30
CA ASP A 83 13.52 6.80 0.72
C ASP A 83 12.48 6.40 -0.32
N MET A 84 12.38 5.11 -0.65
CA MET A 84 11.45 4.65 -1.68
C MET A 84 10.05 4.54 -1.11
N ASP A 85 9.09 5.25 -1.70
CA ASP A 85 7.66 5.15 -1.40
C ASP A 85 7.13 3.84 -1.98
N ILE A 86 6.84 2.87 -1.13
CA ILE A 86 6.34 1.55 -1.53
C ILE A 86 4.95 1.67 -2.18
N ASN A 87 4.11 2.58 -1.65
CA ASN A 87 2.77 2.81 -2.20
C ASN A 87 2.88 3.27 -3.66
N ALA A 88 3.79 4.20 -3.94
CA ALA A 88 4.05 4.65 -5.30
C ALA A 88 4.63 3.54 -6.17
N GLU A 89 5.54 2.75 -5.61
CA GLU A 89 6.27 1.74 -6.38
C GLU A 89 5.40 0.61 -6.90
N ILE A 90 4.45 0.11 -6.08
CA ILE A 90 3.53 -0.94 -6.55
C ILE A 90 2.65 -0.44 -7.70
N ILE A 91 2.27 0.85 -7.68
CA ILE A 91 1.50 1.47 -8.74
C ILE A 91 2.38 1.67 -9.99
N ARG A 92 3.59 2.20 -9.80
CA ARG A 92 4.52 2.43 -10.92
C ARG A 92 4.84 1.14 -11.67
N ARG A 93 4.93 0.03 -10.96
CA ARG A 93 5.18 -1.29 -11.57
C ARG A 93 3.97 -1.86 -12.29
N GLY A 94 2.80 -1.24 -12.15
CA GLY A 94 1.59 -1.63 -12.87
C GLY A 94 0.78 -2.74 -12.22
N TYR A 95 0.94 -2.96 -10.91
CA TYR A 95 0.22 -4.01 -10.19
C TYR A 95 -0.91 -3.48 -9.32
N ALA A 96 -1.07 -2.17 -9.26
CA ALA A 96 -2.16 -1.53 -8.54
C ALA A 96 -2.49 -0.20 -9.19
N LEU A 97 -3.65 0.34 -8.87
CA LEU A 97 -4.12 1.64 -9.37
C LEU A 97 -4.15 2.66 -8.24
N ASP A 98 -4.11 3.92 -8.62
CA ASP A 98 -4.35 5.01 -7.69
C ASP A 98 -5.80 5.00 -7.24
N CYS A 99 -6.03 5.05 -5.93
CA CYS A 99 -7.35 5.18 -5.35
C CYS A 99 -7.58 6.66 -5.03
N ALA A 100 -8.14 7.38 -6.00
CA ALA A 100 -8.23 8.85 -5.95
C ALA A 100 -8.98 9.35 -4.72
N ARG A 101 -9.99 8.62 -4.26
CA ARG A 101 -10.76 8.99 -3.08
C ARG A 101 -9.86 9.19 -1.84
N TYR A 102 -8.79 8.42 -1.72
CA TYR A 102 -7.92 8.48 -0.54
C TYR A 102 -6.54 9.09 -0.83
N SER A 103 -6.11 9.08 -2.08
CA SER A 103 -4.82 9.67 -2.48
C SER A 103 -4.93 11.13 -2.90
N GLY A 104 -6.15 11.56 -3.26
CA GLY A 104 -6.32 12.85 -3.94
C GLY A 104 -5.81 12.84 -5.37
N GLY A 105 -5.55 11.66 -5.93
CA GLY A 105 -5.07 11.52 -7.30
C GLY A 105 -3.56 11.58 -7.45
N LYS A 106 -2.81 11.62 -6.34
CA LYS A 106 -1.36 11.88 -6.42
C LYS A 106 -0.56 10.79 -7.12
N TYR A 107 -1.08 9.55 -7.17
CA TYR A 107 -0.38 8.45 -7.83
C TYR A 107 -0.85 8.22 -9.28
N ARG A 108 -1.88 8.95 -9.72
CA ARG A 108 -2.46 8.71 -11.05
C ARG A 108 -1.43 8.85 -12.17
N THR A 109 -0.55 9.84 -12.06
CA THR A 109 0.43 10.14 -13.11
C THR A 109 1.53 9.10 -13.26
N ILE A 110 1.74 8.26 -12.24
CA ILE A 110 2.78 7.22 -12.29
C ILE A 110 2.23 5.85 -12.68
N GLU A 111 0.93 5.72 -12.88
CA GLU A 111 0.35 4.49 -13.43
C GLU A 111 0.88 4.26 -14.85
N PRO A 112 1.27 3.03 -15.21
CA PRO A 112 1.55 2.71 -16.62
C PRO A 112 0.30 2.97 -17.47
N PHE A 113 0.50 3.37 -18.71
CA PHE A 113 -0.63 3.82 -19.56
C PHE A 113 -1.69 2.75 -19.79
N ASP A 114 -1.31 1.47 -19.72
CA ASP A 114 -2.24 0.37 -19.94
C ASP A 114 -2.86 -0.21 -18.66
N ALA A 115 -2.45 0.29 -17.49
CA ALA A 115 -2.83 -0.32 -16.20
C ALA A 115 -4.35 -0.33 -16.01
N ARG A 116 -5.04 0.76 -16.33
CA ARG A 116 -6.49 0.85 -16.15
C ARG A 116 -7.29 -0.05 -17.09
N ARG A 117 -6.68 -0.55 -18.14
CA ARG A 117 -7.31 -1.53 -19.02
C ARG A 117 -7.15 -2.96 -18.51
N ARG A 118 -6.06 -3.21 -17.79
CA ARG A 118 -5.73 -4.56 -17.29
C ARG A 118 -6.26 -4.84 -15.90
N LEU A 119 -6.33 -3.81 -15.06
CA LEU A 119 -6.62 -3.98 -13.65
C LEU A 119 -8.05 -3.55 -13.33
N LEU A 120 -8.67 -4.29 -12.41
CA LEU A 120 -9.98 -3.94 -11.87
C LEU A 120 -9.81 -2.88 -10.80
N GLN A 121 -10.68 -1.88 -10.80
CA GLN A 121 -10.70 -0.86 -9.76
C GLN A 121 -11.96 -0.98 -8.92
N LYS A 122 -11.81 -0.88 -7.62
CA LYS A 122 -12.94 -0.89 -6.70
C LYS A 122 -13.79 0.39 -6.90
N PRO A 123 -15.13 0.26 -6.89
CA PRO A 123 -16.01 1.41 -7.14
C PRO A 123 -15.74 2.60 -6.21
N TYR A 124 -15.39 2.34 -4.95
CA TYR A 124 -15.17 3.43 -3.98
C TYR A 124 -13.86 4.19 -4.23
N CYS A 125 -13.02 3.72 -5.13
CA CYS A 125 -11.75 4.38 -5.47
C CYS A 125 -11.90 5.40 -6.60
N GLN A 126 -13.04 5.40 -7.27
CA GLN A 126 -13.28 6.28 -8.42
C GLN A 126 -13.67 7.69 -7.99
#